data_f44bd664b207b3a29bdfb0c205a4fcb0
#
_entry.id   f44bd664b207b3a29bdfb0c205a4fcb0
#
_cell.length_a   1.000
_cell.length_b   1.000
_cell.length_c   1.000
_cell.angle_alpha   90.00
_cell.angle_beta   90.00
_cell.angle_gamma   90.00
#
_symmetry.space_group_name_H-M   'P 1'
#
loop_
_entity.id
_entity.type
_entity.pdbx_description
1 polymer ?
#
loop_
_entity_poly.entity_id
_entity_poly.type
_entity_poly.pdbx_seq_one_letter_code
_entity_poly.pdbx_strand_id
1 'polypeptide(L)'
;MNIFLRHGEVRNPKDILYYNIPGYELSEKGIKQAEHIAEKLKKDFKIEKIISSPLLRARQTSQIVNKMLKKEIIFIDEITEWGGIINWIGNTTFEIQQSKEFEIYINDPTELNTDESFFDTFKRVNKLYENNKNVLFVTHQDTIRSFMFYKLESDNFNMDKPSHCDLQYIEKNDLKKYINPV
;
A
#
# COMPACT_ATOMS: atom_id res chain seq x y z
N MET A 1 15.59 -9.36 -2.98
CA MET A 1 14.83 -8.17 -3.43
C MET A 1 13.55 -8.07 -2.61
N ASN A 2 13.23 -6.88 -2.10
CA ASN A 2 11.98 -6.62 -1.39
C ASN A 2 10.93 -6.11 -2.37
N ILE A 3 9.65 -6.48 -2.16
CA ILE A 3 8.55 -6.17 -3.06
C ILE A 3 7.41 -5.60 -2.23
N PHE A 4 6.80 -4.53 -2.71
CA PHE A 4 5.57 -3.97 -2.15
C PHE A 4 4.36 -4.41 -2.96
N LEU A 5 3.30 -4.77 -2.25
CA LEU A 5 1.99 -5.12 -2.77
C LEU A 5 0.94 -4.24 -2.09
N ARG A 6 0.20 -3.45 -2.85
CA ARG A 6 -1.01 -2.82 -2.32
C ARG A 6 -2.10 -3.87 -2.11
N HIS A 7 -2.86 -3.76 -1.03
CA HIS A 7 -4.01 -4.64 -0.79
C HIS A 7 -5.01 -4.64 -1.96
N GLY A 8 -5.83 -5.68 -2.06
CA GLY A 8 -6.90 -5.81 -3.06
C GLY A 8 -8.04 -4.81 -2.84
N GLU A 9 -8.89 -4.67 -3.83
CA GLU A 9 -10.07 -3.79 -3.77
C GLU A 9 -10.95 -4.13 -2.56
N VAL A 10 -11.49 -3.09 -1.94
CA VAL A 10 -12.29 -3.17 -0.72
C VAL A 10 -13.78 -2.94 -1.03
N ARG A 11 -14.65 -3.68 -0.35
CA ARG A 11 -16.10 -3.42 -0.37
C ARG A 11 -16.39 -2.11 0.35
N ASN A 12 -16.58 -1.04 -0.41
CA ASN A 12 -16.84 0.31 0.10
C ASN A 12 -18.04 0.95 -0.61
N PRO A 13 -19.27 0.49 -0.33
CA PRO A 13 -20.47 0.95 -1.05
C PRO A 13 -20.83 2.41 -0.78
N LYS A 14 -20.29 3.01 0.26
CA LYS A 14 -20.49 4.43 0.60
C LYS A 14 -19.44 5.35 0.02
N ASP A 15 -18.42 4.81 -0.64
CA ASP A 15 -17.28 5.54 -1.21
C ASP A 15 -16.64 6.52 -0.21
N ILE A 16 -16.40 6.06 1.03
CA ILE A 16 -15.78 6.87 2.08
C ILE A 16 -14.30 6.55 2.25
N LEU A 17 -13.54 7.49 2.80
CA LEU A 17 -12.20 7.20 3.29
C LEU A 17 -12.30 6.37 4.58
N TYR A 18 -11.99 5.11 4.48
CA TYR A 18 -12.15 4.15 5.59
C TYR A 18 -10.89 3.97 6.44
N TYR A 19 -9.73 4.42 6.02
CA TYR A 19 -8.42 4.36 6.72
C TYR A 19 -8.31 3.17 7.71
N ASN A 20 -8.59 3.41 9.00
CA ASN A 20 -8.57 2.42 10.08
C ASN A 20 -9.96 2.03 10.60
N ILE A 21 -11.04 2.46 9.95
CA ILE A 21 -12.40 2.07 10.32
C ILE A 21 -12.54 0.53 10.18
N PRO A 22 -13.06 -0.18 11.21
CA PRO A 22 -13.25 -1.62 11.13
C PRO A 22 -14.26 -2.05 10.06
N GLY A 23 -14.14 -3.30 9.56
CA GLY A 23 -15.16 -3.93 8.71
C GLY A 23 -15.00 -3.67 7.20
N TYR A 24 -13.95 -3.04 6.76
CA TYR A 24 -13.65 -2.86 5.33
C TYR A 24 -12.85 -4.05 4.81
N GLU A 25 -13.57 -5.09 4.43
CA GLU A 25 -13.06 -6.33 3.85
C GLU A 25 -12.85 -6.22 2.33
N LEU A 26 -12.12 -7.17 1.75
CA LEU A 26 -11.96 -7.25 0.31
C LEU A 26 -13.31 -7.47 -0.39
N SER A 27 -13.50 -6.81 -1.54
CA SER A 27 -14.57 -7.13 -2.47
C SER A 27 -14.32 -8.47 -3.17
N GLU A 28 -15.31 -9.01 -3.88
CA GLU A 28 -15.11 -10.19 -4.75
C GLU A 28 -14.01 -9.95 -5.79
N LYS A 29 -13.97 -8.73 -6.33
CA LYS A 29 -12.90 -8.31 -7.24
C LYS A 29 -11.56 -8.29 -6.53
N GLY A 30 -11.47 -7.73 -5.32
CA GLY A 30 -10.24 -7.70 -4.53
C GLY A 30 -9.70 -9.09 -4.19
N ILE A 31 -10.58 -10.07 -3.96
CA ILE A 31 -10.20 -11.48 -3.77
C ILE A 31 -9.55 -12.04 -5.04
N LYS A 32 -10.20 -11.85 -6.21
CA LYS A 32 -9.65 -12.29 -7.51
C LYS A 32 -8.33 -11.61 -7.84
N GLN A 33 -8.19 -10.32 -7.54
CA GLN A 33 -6.93 -9.59 -7.68
C GLN A 33 -5.81 -10.23 -6.85
N ALA A 34 -6.10 -10.58 -5.60
CA ALA A 34 -5.12 -11.21 -4.71
C ALA A 34 -4.75 -12.64 -5.15
N GLU A 35 -5.70 -13.40 -5.69
CA GLU A 35 -5.45 -14.72 -6.26
C GLU A 35 -4.56 -14.64 -7.50
N HIS A 36 -4.88 -13.73 -8.42
CA HIS A 36 -4.09 -13.52 -9.63
C HIS A 36 -2.64 -13.12 -9.33
N ILE A 37 -2.44 -12.15 -8.42
CA ILE A 37 -1.10 -11.69 -8.10
C ILE A 37 -0.27 -12.77 -7.37
N ALA A 38 -0.91 -13.70 -6.65
CA ALA A 38 -0.23 -14.81 -6.00
C ALA A 38 0.49 -15.71 -7.00
N GLU A 39 -0.09 -15.96 -8.18
CA GLU A 39 0.52 -16.74 -9.26
C GLU A 39 1.80 -16.05 -9.78
N LYS A 40 1.70 -14.75 -10.05
CA LYS A 40 2.84 -13.92 -10.48
C LYS A 40 3.96 -13.94 -9.46
N LEU A 41 3.63 -13.72 -8.19
CA LEU A 41 4.61 -13.70 -7.10
C LEU A 41 5.34 -15.04 -6.97
N LYS A 42 4.60 -16.16 -7.03
CA LYS A 42 5.18 -17.50 -6.94
C LYS A 42 6.09 -17.83 -8.12
N LYS A 43 5.72 -17.38 -9.33
CA LYS A 43 6.47 -17.67 -10.57
C LYS A 43 7.77 -16.88 -10.67
N ASP A 44 7.71 -15.58 -10.37
CA ASP A 44 8.76 -14.65 -10.80
C ASP A 44 9.64 -14.16 -9.64
N PHE A 45 9.26 -14.41 -8.38
CA PHE A 45 9.96 -13.83 -7.24
C PHE A 45 10.35 -14.87 -6.19
N LYS A 46 11.56 -14.71 -5.66
CA LYS A 46 12.00 -15.46 -4.48
C LYS A 46 11.57 -14.72 -3.22
N ILE A 47 10.45 -15.13 -2.62
CA ILE A 47 9.92 -14.59 -1.37
C ILE A 47 10.24 -15.53 -0.23
N GLU A 48 10.82 -15.04 0.86
CA GLU A 48 11.18 -15.81 2.04
C GLU A 48 10.17 -15.67 3.16
N LYS A 49 9.57 -14.47 3.31
CA LYS A 49 8.51 -14.20 4.28
C LYS A 49 7.60 -13.07 3.78
N ILE A 50 6.46 -12.92 4.43
CA ILE A 50 5.49 -11.85 4.18
C ILE A 50 5.43 -10.97 5.44
N ILE A 51 5.57 -9.67 5.26
CA ILE A 51 5.28 -8.67 6.29
C ILE A 51 4.04 -7.91 5.83
N SER A 52 3.00 -7.89 6.65
CA SER A 52 1.71 -7.32 6.29
C SER A 52 1.24 -6.30 7.31
N SER A 53 0.63 -5.23 6.82
CA SER A 53 -0.19 -4.37 7.66
C SER A 53 -1.27 -5.20 8.39
N PRO A 54 -1.57 -4.88 9.67
CA PRO A 54 -2.61 -5.57 10.41
C PRO A 54 -4.04 -5.18 10.00
N LEU A 55 -4.22 -4.15 9.16
CA LEU A 55 -5.54 -3.73 8.70
C LEU A 55 -6.21 -4.83 7.87
N LEU A 56 -7.53 -5.05 8.09
CA LEU A 56 -8.28 -6.20 7.58
C LEU A 56 -8.03 -6.50 6.10
N ARG A 57 -8.10 -5.50 5.24
CA ARG A 57 -7.87 -5.65 3.79
C ARG A 57 -6.47 -6.15 3.43
N ALA A 58 -5.44 -5.69 4.13
CA ALA A 58 -4.06 -6.14 3.91
C ALA A 58 -3.86 -7.56 4.48
N ARG A 59 -4.44 -7.85 5.65
CA ARG A 59 -4.45 -9.22 6.22
C ARG A 59 -5.10 -10.21 5.27
N GLN A 60 -6.28 -9.91 4.74
CA GLN A 60 -6.98 -10.79 3.79
C GLN A 60 -6.16 -10.99 2.52
N THR A 61 -5.60 -9.90 1.95
CA THR A 61 -4.72 -9.99 0.78
C THR A 61 -3.52 -10.90 1.05
N SER A 62 -2.79 -10.67 2.16
CA SER A 62 -1.62 -11.47 2.51
C SER A 62 -1.96 -12.95 2.74
N GLN A 63 -3.11 -13.23 3.37
CA GLN A 63 -3.58 -14.61 3.61
C GLN A 63 -3.94 -15.32 2.29
N ILE A 64 -4.61 -14.64 1.35
CA ILE A 64 -4.94 -15.20 0.03
C ILE A 64 -3.65 -15.51 -0.74
N VAL A 65 -2.75 -14.54 -0.84
CA VAL A 65 -1.45 -14.71 -1.50
C VAL A 65 -0.66 -15.86 -0.87
N ASN A 66 -0.72 -15.98 0.45
CA ASN A 66 0.03 -16.99 1.18
C ASN A 66 -0.50 -18.42 1.02
N LYS A 67 -1.75 -18.63 0.57
CA LYS A 67 -2.23 -19.98 0.19
C LYS A 67 -1.30 -20.61 -0.85
N MET A 68 -0.72 -19.78 -1.72
CA MET A 68 0.17 -20.23 -2.78
C MET A 68 1.66 -20.15 -2.41
N LEU A 69 2.08 -19.10 -1.69
CA LEU A 69 3.48 -18.88 -1.32
C LEU A 69 3.93 -19.77 -0.15
N LYS A 70 3.03 -20.06 0.80
CA LYS A 70 3.29 -20.89 2.00
C LYS A 70 4.48 -20.40 2.82
N LYS A 71 4.47 -19.12 3.17
CA LYS A 71 5.50 -18.45 3.95
C LYS A 71 4.96 -18.00 5.31
N GLU A 72 5.86 -17.67 6.23
CA GLU A 72 5.49 -16.98 7.46
C GLU A 72 4.90 -15.61 7.14
N ILE A 73 3.80 -15.23 7.82
CA ILE A 73 3.22 -13.89 7.77
C ILE A 73 3.44 -13.22 9.13
N ILE A 74 4.06 -12.04 9.11
CA ILE A 74 4.26 -11.20 10.29
C ILE A 74 3.42 -9.94 10.11
N PHE A 75 2.56 -9.64 11.09
CA PHE A 75 1.76 -8.41 11.07
C PHE A 75 2.45 -7.33 11.87
N ILE A 76 2.68 -6.16 11.25
CA ILE A 76 3.45 -5.05 11.82
C ILE A 76 2.75 -3.72 11.55
N ASP A 77 2.61 -2.89 12.59
CA ASP A 77 1.94 -1.59 12.50
C ASP A 77 2.73 -0.57 11.66
N GLU A 78 4.05 -0.70 11.62
CA GLU A 78 4.94 0.18 10.87
C GLU A 78 4.69 0.21 9.36
N ILE A 79 3.87 -0.69 8.82
CA ILE A 79 3.45 -0.64 7.41
C ILE A 79 1.93 -0.46 7.24
N THR A 80 1.25 0.12 8.23
CA THR A 80 -0.13 0.60 8.07
C THR A 80 -0.22 1.75 7.07
N GLU A 81 -1.43 2.07 6.62
CA GLU A 81 -1.66 3.22 5.74
C GLU A 81 -1.14 4.50 6.39
N TRP A 82 -0.73 5.45 5.57
CA TRP A 82 -0.40 6.79 6.01
C TRP A 82 -1.55 7.40 6.81
N GLY A 83 -1.23 7.92 7.99
CA GLY A 83 -2.20 8.50 8.93
C GLY A 83 -2.83 9.83 8.50
N GLY A 84 -2.31 10.42 7.46
CA GLY A 84 -2.82 11.51 6.67
C GLY A 84 -3.73 12.51 7.35
N ILE A 85 -4.78 12.87 6.64
CA ILE A 85 -5.74 13.88 7.09
C ILE A 85 -6.86 13.18 7.86
N ILE A 86 -6.76 13.16 9.18
CA ILE A 86 -7.72 12.52 10.08
C ILE A 86 -9.15 13.01 9.82
N ASN A 87 -9.33 14.29 9.52
CA ASN A 87 -10.64 14.88 9.23
C ASN A 87 -11.33 14.34 7.98
N TRP A 88 -10.62 13.61 7.12
CA TRP A 88 -11.23 12.96 5.95
C TRP A 88 -11.83 11.59 6.27
N ILE A 89 -11.48 10.99 7.40
CA ILE A 89 -11.95 9.65 7.77
C ILE A 89 -13.46 9.67 7.92
N GLY A 90 -14.12 8.79 7.15
CA GLY A 90 -15.59 8.70 7.11
C GLY A 90 -16.27 9.63 6.10
N ASN A 91 -15.55 10.60 5.53
CA ASN A 91 -16.09 11.44 4.46
C ASN A 91 -16.04 10.69 3.12
N THR A 92 -17.00 11.01 2.25
CA THR A 92 -17.04 10.46 0.88
C THR A 92 -15.91 11.04 0.03
N THR A 93 -15.53 10.32 -1.03
CA THR A 93 -14.57 10.83 -2.01
C THR A 93 -14.99 12.20 -2.55
N PHE A 94 -16.29 12.39 -2.79
CA PHE A 94 -16.82 13.67 -3.25
C PHE A 94 -16.58 14.81 -2.24
N GLU A 95 -16.88 14.59 -0.95
CA GLU A 95 -16.66 15.60 0.10
C GLU A 95 -15.17 15.96 0.26
N ILE A 96 -14.30 14.93 0.20
CA ILE A 96 -12.84 15.11 0.26
C ILE A 96 -12.35 15.98 -0.88
N GLN A 97 -12.83 15.74 -2.11
CA GLN A 97 -12.43 16.49 -3.31
C GLN A 97 -12.82 17.98 -3.25
N GLN A 98 -13.76 18.37 -2.39
CA GLN A 98 -14.13 19.77 -2.19
C GLN A 98 -13.26 20.49 -1.13
N SER A 99 -12.39 19.75 -0.44
CA SER A 99 -11.51 20.35 0.59
C SER A 99 -10.27 21.00 -0.02
N LYS A 100 -9.76 22.04 0.66
CA LYS A 100 -8.50 22.69 0.24
C LYS A 100 -7.30 21.75 0.36
N GLU A 101 -7.32 20.90 1.34
CA GLU A 101 -6.28 19.89 1.58
C GLU A 101 -6.18 18.90 0.43
N PHE A 102 -7.28 18.65 -0.28
CA PHE A 102 -7.26 17.74 -1.43
C PHE A 102 -6.43 18.29 -2.59
N GLU A 103 -6.51 19.60 -2.85
CA GLU A 103 -5.68 20.24 -3.87
C GLU A 103 -4.18 20.12 -3.54
N ILE A 104 -3.82 20.32 -2.27
CA ILE A 104 -2.44 20.10 -1.80
C ILE A 104 -2.06 18.63 -1.96
N TYR A 105 -2.92 17.70 -1.51
CA TYR A 105 -2.66 16.25 -1.59
C TYR A 105 -2.39 15.74 -3.02
N ILE A 106 -3.10 16.27 -4.02
CA ILE A 106 -2.90 15.85 -5.41
C ILE A 106 -1.68 16.50 -6.07
N ASN A 107 -1.25 17.68 -5.62
CA ASN A 107 -0.10 18.39 -6.16
C ASN A 107 1.20 18.02 -5.44
N ASP A 108 1.26 18.26 -4.14
CA ASP A 108 2.39 17.91 -3.29
C ASP A 108 1.93 17.60 -1.85
N PRO A 109 1.66 16.34 -1.52
CA PRO A 109 1.21 15.96 -0.18
C PRO A 109 2.26 16.18 0.91
N THR A 110 3.51 16.49 0.57
CA THR A 110 4.55 16.80 1.57
C THR A 110 4.31 18.16 2.24
N GLU A 111 3.52 19.04 1.60
CA GLU A 111 3.12 20.33 2.14
C GLU A 111 1.92 20.26 3.10
N LEU A 112 1.30 19.09 3.25
CA LEU A 112 0.18 18.92 4.16
C LEU A 112 0.63 18.97 5.62
N ASN A 113 -0.10 19.73 6.42
CA ASN A 113 0.05 19.72 7.88
C ASN A 113 -0.76 18.56 8.47
N THR A 114 -0.10 17.46 8.76
CA THR A 114 -0.70 16.20 9.22
C THR A 114 0.00 15.67 10.45
N ASP A 115 -0.68 14.83 11.25
CA ASP A 115 -0.09 14.20 12.44
C ASP A 115 1.08 13.26 12.09
N GLU A 116 1.01 12.60 10.94
CA GLU A 116 2.09 11.83 10.36
C GLU A 116 2.43 12.41 8.98
N SER A 117 3.62 12.96 8.81
CA SER A 117 4.08 13.40 7.49
C SER A 117 4.38 12.22 6.57
N PHE A 118 4.39 12.46 5.24
CA PHE A 118 4.87 11.45 4.30
C PHE A 118 6.31 11.02 4.60
N PHE A 119 7.14 11.93 5.08
CA PHE A 119 8.51 11.59 5.47
C PHE A 119 8.58 10.69 6.71
N ASP A 120 7.67 10.85 7.67
CA ASP A 120 7.59 9.95 8.82
C ASP A 120 7.16 8.54 8.41
N THR A 121 6.19 8.46 7.50
CA THR A 121 5.80 7.18 6.87
C THR A 121 6.99 6.52 6.17
N PHE A 122 7.74 7.28 5.37
CA PHE A 122 8.96 6.77 4.74
C PHE A 122 9.95 6.22 5.79
N LYS A 123 10.23 6.97 6.86
CA LYS A 123 11.20 6.55 7.88
C LYS A 123 10.84 5.21 8.52
N ARG A 124 9.56 5.02 8.90
CA ARG A 124 9.13 3.76 9.53
C ARG A 124 9.21 2.57 8.57
N VAL A 125 8.83 2.78 7.30
CA VAL A 125 8.88 1.73 6.27
C VAL A 125 10.31 1.44 5.84
N ASN A 126 11.17 2.46 5.69
CA ASN A 126 12.55 2.28 5.28
C ASN A 126 13.36 1.49 6.32
N LYS A 127 13.09 1.70 7.60
CA LYS A 127 13.70 0.89 8.66
C LYS A 127 13.43 -0.60 8.50
N LEU A 128 12.19 -0.97 8.15
CA LEU A 128 11.85 -2.36 7.87
C LEU A 128 12.49 -2.85 6.57
N TYR A 129 12.46 -2.03 5.53
CA TYR A 129 13.02 -2.38 4.22
C TYR A 129 14.51 -2.71 4.29
N GLU A 130 15.30 -1.87 4.97
CA GLU A 130 16.75 -2.05 5.09
C GLU A 130 17.12 -3.29 5.93
N ASN A 131 16.31 -3.61 6.94
CA ASN A 131 16.56 -4.75 7.83
C ASN A 131 16.04 -6.09 7.27
N ASN A 132 15.51 -6.11 6.05
CA ASN A 132 14.91 -7.30 5.47
C ASN A 132 15.34 -7.51 4.03
N LYS A 133 15.31 -8.78 3.58
CA LYS A 133 15.64 -9.18 2.21
C LYS A 133 14.69 -10.29 1.75
N ASN A 134 14.31 -10.24 0.48
CA ASN A 134 13.38 -11.20 -0.13
C ASN A 134 12.01 -11.26 0.58
N VAL A 135 11.51 -10.09 0.97
CA VAL A 135 10.24 -9.93 1.68
C VAL A 135 9.18 -9.37 0.75
N LEU A 136 7.96 -9.91 0.88
CA LEU A 136 6.75 -9.30 0.36
C LEU A 136 6.12 -8.43 1.45
N PHE A 137 6.10 -7.12 1.24
CA PHE A 137 5.40 -6.15 2.07
C PHE A 137 3.98 -5.94 1.54
N VAL A 138 2.96 -6.39 2.27
CA VAL A 138 1.55 -6.18 1.92
C VAL A 138 1.02 -4.98 2.69
N THR A 139 0.77 -3.88 1.98
CA THR A 139 0.48 -2.59 2.60
C THR A 139 -0.51 -1.76 1.76
N HIS A 140 -0.40 -0.44 1.77
CA HIS A 140 -1.38 0.51 1.30
C HIS A 140 -0.77 1.48 0.29
N GLN A 141 -1.66 2.25 -0.37
CA GLN A 141 -1.28 3.12 -1.47
C GLN A 141 -0.29 4.21 -1.07
N ASP A 142 -0.64 5.01 -0.05
CA ASP A 142 0.18 6.17 0.28
C ASP A 142 1.43 5.79 1.07
N THR A 143 1.39 4.68 1.77
CA THR A 143 2.58 4.07 2.38
C THR A 143 3.61 3.65 1.31
N ILE A 144 3.16 3.04 0.21
CA ILE A 144 4.05 2.68 -0.92
C ILE A 144 4.55 3.93 -1.63
N ARG A 145 3.66 4.89 -1.92
CA ARG A 145 4.03 6.17 -2.58
C ARG A 145 5.11 6.91 -1.80
N SER A 146 4.88 7.10 -0.49
CA SER A 146 5.86 7.75 0.38
C SER A 146 7.21 7.05 0.32
N PHE A 147 7.22 5.72 0.44
CA PHE A 147 8.47 4.97 0.38
C PHE A 147 9.19 5.14 -0.96
N MET A 148 8.50 4.97 -2.09
CA MET A 148 9.12 5.05 -3.42
C MET A 148 9.61 6.46 -3.73
N PHE A 149 8.84 7.48 -3.36
CA PHE A 149 9.19 8.89 -3.56
C PHE A 149 10.54 9.24 -2.91
N TYR A 150 10.67 9.01 -1.61
CA TYR A 150 11.89 9.35 -0.88
C TYR A 150 13.05 8.39 -1.16
N LYS A 151 12.76 7.11 -1.41
CA LYS A 151 13.80 6.11 -1.67
C LYS A 151 14.47 6.29 -3.02
N LEU A 152 13.74 6.78 -4.01
CA LEU A 152 14.24 7.03 -5.37
C LEU A 152 14.58 8.50 -5.62
N GLU A 153 14.47 9.35 -4.59
CA GLU A 153 14.70 10.80 -4.71
C GLU A 153 13.89 11.41 -5.88
N SER A 154 12.63 10.98 -6.01
CA SER A 154 11.74 11.40 -7.10
C SER A 154 11.31 12.86 -6.90
N ASP A 155 11.17 13.59 -8.00
CA ASP A 155 10.60 14.94 -8.04
C ASP A 155 9.08 14.93 -8.31
N ASN A 156 8.49 13.77 -8.55
CA ASN A 156 7.07 13.61 -8.86
C ASN A 156 6.38 12.62 -7.93
N PHE A 157 5.60 13.14 -7.02
CA PHE A 157 4.85 12.35 -6.04
C PHE A 157 3.71 11.54 -6.66
N ASN A 158 3.17 11.98 -7.80
CA ASN A 158 1.99 11.37 -8.40
C ASN A 158 2.29 10.27 -9.42
N MET A 159 3.53 10.15 -9.88
CA MET A 159 3.89 9.20 -10.95
C MET A 159 3.65 7.73 -10.60
N ASP A 160 3.66 7.38 -9.32
CA ASP A 160 3.83 5.98 -8.89
C ASP A 160 2.73 5.47 -7.96
N LYS A 161 1.52 5.98 -8.15
CA LYS A 161 0.34 5.57 -7.38
C LYS A 161 -0.07 4.13 -7.74
N PRO A 162 0.19 3.13 -6.88
CA PRO A 162 -0.19 1.76 -7.19
C PRO A 162 -1.70 1.59 -7.13
N SER A 163 -2.28 0.85 -8.08
CA SER A 163 -3.65 0.34 -8.02
C SER A 163 -3.76 -0.88 -7.10
N HIS A 164 -4.98 -1.38 -6.87
CA HIS A 164 -5.19 -2.54 -6.00
C HIS A 164 -4.47 -3.78 -6.55
N CYS A 165 -3.72 -4.45 -5.68
CA CYS A 165 -2.87 -5.59 -6.02
C CYS A 165 -1.80 -5.32 -7.08
N ASP A 166 -1.39 -4.08 -7.29
CA ASP A 166 -0.18 -3.78 -8.05
C ASP A 166 1.06 -4.10 -7.21
N LEU A 167 2.12 -4.53 -7.89
CA LEU A 167 3.44 -4.71 -7.30
C LEU A 167 4.34 -3.54 -7.66
N GLN A 168 5.14 -3.12 -6.68
CA GLN A 168 6.24 -2.17 -6.89
C GLN A 168 7.50 -2.67 -6.17
N TYR A 169 8.65 -2.54 -6.82
CA TYR A 169 9.95 -2.89 -6.25
C TYR A 169 11.07 -2.10 -6.92
N ILE A 170 12.20 -2.01 -6.25
CA ILE A 170 13.38 -1.30 -6.75
C ILE A 170 14.39 -2.33 -7.28
N GLU A 171 14.80 -2.15 -8.52
CA GLU A 171 15.86 -2.93 -9.16
C GLU A 171 16.85 -2.01 -9.85
N LYS A 172 18.12 -2.09 -9.49
CA LYS A 172 19.23 -1.24 -10.02
C LYS A 172 18.93 0.27 -9.91
N ASN A 173 18.33 0.68 -8.79
CA ASN A 173 17.85 2.03 -8.48
C ASN A 173 16.69 2.54 -9.35
N ASP A 174 16.06 1.65 -10.12
CA ASP A 174 14.86 1.97 -10.90
C ASP A 174 13.61 1.39 -10.24
N LEU A 175 12.50 2.12 -10.32
CA LEU A 175 11.18 1.59 -9.98
C LEU A 175 10.73 0.60 -11.05
N LYS A 176 10.39 -0.60 -10.61
CA LYS A 176 9.73 -1.62 -11.44
C LYS A 176 8.31 -1.81 -10.94
N LYS A 177 7.38 -1.97 -11.87
CA LYS A 177 5.95 -2.12 -11.59
C LYS A 177 5.39 -3.33 -12.31
N TYR A 178 4.43 -3.97 -11.67
CA TYR A 178 3.52 -4.88 -12.33
C TYR A 178 2.09 -4.42 -12.03
N ILE A 179 1.36 -4.06 -13.08
CA ILE A 179 -0.04 -3.65 -13.03
C ILE A 179 -0.90 -4.91 -13.04
N ASN A 180 -1.74 -5.07 -12.04
CA ASN A 180 -2.65 -6.21 -11.98
C ASN A 180 -3.77 -6.03 -13.01
N PRO A 181 -3.98 -6.97 -13.94
CA PRO A 181 -4.96 -6.81 -15.02
C PRO A 181 -6.42 -7.10 -14.59
N VAL A 182 -6.66 -7.52 -13.33
CA VAL A 182 -7.98 -7.93 -12.79
C VAL A 182 -8.75 -6.77 -12.14
#